data_ddbb852c948876ade29633d2c3488cac
#
_entry.id   ddbb852c948876ade29633d2c3488cac
#
_cell.length_a   1.000
_cell.length_b   1.000
_cell.length_c   1.000
_cell.angle_alpha   90.00
_cell.angle_beta   90.00
_cell.angle_gamma   90.00
#
_symmetry.space_group_name_H-M   'P 1'
#
loop_
_entity.id
_entity.type
_entity.pdbx_description
1 polymer ?
#
loop_
_entity_poly.entity_id
_entity_poly.type
_entity_poly.pdbx_seq_one_letter_code
_entity_poly.pdbx_strand_id
1 'polypeptide(L)'
;MNADQPRPIQNEAELTEAEKHKTLKKVVFSSFLGNFIEWFDYASYSYLATVIALVFFPGEDKMVSTMMTFGVFALAFLVRPLGAIFWGNMGDKKGRKWALSISILMMSGATFLIGCLPGYAVIGVGAPLLLLLMRMVQSFSASGEYAGAATFIAEYSPKNHRGFYCSMVPASTAVGLLVG
;
A
#
# COMPACT_ATOMS: atom_id res chain seq x y z
N MET A 1 34.13 17.33 27.07
CA MET A 1 34.20 16.13 26.21
C MET A 1 32.77 15.77 25.81
N ASN A 2 32.33 16.31 24.67
CA ASN A 2 30.93 16.13 24.18
C ASN A 2 30.90 14.95 23.23
N ALA A 3 30.39 13.83 23.70
CA ALA A 3 30.20 12.63 22.92
C ALA A 3 28.71 12.29 22.82
N ASP A 4 27.91 13.18 22.25
CA ASP A 4 26.55 12.81 21.79
C ASP A 4 26.00 13.86 20.83
N GLN A 5 26.73 14.05 19.72
CA GLN A 5 26.10 14.66 18.54
C GLN A 5 25.63 13.52 17.63
N PRO A 6 24.34 13.48 17.24
CA PRO A 6 23.88 12.56 16.22
C PRO A 6 24.69 12.86 14.96
N ARG A 7 25.36 11.82 14.43
CA ARG A 7 26.14 11.93 13.19
C ARG A 7 25.24 12.51 12.11
N PRO A 8 25.66 13.60 11.44
CA PRO A 8 24.90 14.08 10.30
C PRO A 8 24.79 12.95 9.30
N ILE A 9 23.60 12.81 8.74
CA ILE A 9 23.29 11.89 7.65
C ILE A 9 24.37 12.10 6.59
N GLN A 10 25.26 11.12 6.44
CA GLN A 10 26.39 11.22 5.53
C GLN A 10 25.88 11.42 4.12
N ASN A 11 26.05 12.62 3.64
CA ASN A 11 26.32 13.06 2.29
C ASN A 11 25.76 12.21 1.13
N GLU A 12 24.51 12.49 0.76
CA GLU A 12 23.99 12.20 -0.59
C GLU A 12 24.86 12.83 -1.70
N ALA A 13 25.75 13.75 -1.35
CA ALA A 13 26.67 14.42 -2.26
C ALA A 13 27.90 13.58 -2.69
N GLU A 14 28.17 12.46 -2.00
CA GLU A 14 29.39 11.66 -2.24
C GLU A 14 29.14 10.29 -2.89
N LEU A 15 27.88 9.93 -3.17
CA LEU A 15 27.62 8.71 -3.95
C LEU A 15 28.10 8.89 -5.38
N THR A 16 28.94 7.95 -5.83
CA THR A 16 29.32 7.89 -7.26
C THR A 16 28.09 7.78 -8.14
N GLU A 17 28.12 8.31 -9.36
CA GLU A 17 27.00 8.25 -10.31
C GLU A 17 26.49 6.81 -10.52
N ALA A 18 27.39 5.82 -10.46
CA ALA A 18 27.05 4.39 -10.54
C ALA A 18 26.23 3.92 -9.33
N GLU A 19 26.54 4.40 -8.13
CA GLU A 19 25.81 4.05 -6.89
C GLU A 19 24.44 4.73 -6.86
N LYS A 20 24.34 5.98 -7.29
CA LYS A 20 23.06 6.69 -7.47
C LYS A 20 22.17 5.95 -8.44
N HIS A 21 22.70 5.50 -9.58
CA HIS A 21 21.94 4.76 -10.57
C HIS A 21 21.47 3.37 -10.06
N LYS A 22 22.30 2.68 -9.28
CA LYS A 22 21.96 1.39 -8.66
C LYS A 22 20.87 1.57 -7.61
N THR A 23 20.96 2.63 -6.81
CA THR A 23 19.95 2.97 -5.80
C THR A 23 18.63 3.34 -6.46
N LEU A 24 18.65 4.18 -7.49
CA LEU A 24 17.49 4.55 -8.27
C LEU A 24 16.76 3.33 -8.85
N LYS A 25 17.48 2.39 -9.47
CA LYS A 25 16.84 1.15 -9.99
C LYS A 25 16.16 0.35 -8.89
N LYS A 26 16.79 0.21 -7.72
CA LYS A 26 16.18 -0.49 -6.58
C LYS A 26 14.92 0.22 -6.08
N VAL A 27 14.98 1.53 -5.96
CA VAL A 27 13.86 2.37 -5.51
C VAL A 27 12.68 2.25 -6.48
N VAL A 28 12.93 2.45 -7.77
CA VAL A 28 11.90 2.35 -8.81
C VAL A 28 11.28 0.96 -8.83
N PHE A 29 12.08 -0.10 -8.76
CA PHE A 29 11.58 -1.48 -8.77
C PHE A 29 10.75 -1.80 -7.51
N SER A 30 11.22 -1.41 -6.33
CA SER A 30 10.47 -1.63 -5.08
C SER A 30 9.15 -0.86 -5.07
N SER A 31 9.16 0.39 -5.52
CA SER A 31 7.94 1.22 -5.62
C SER A 31 6.98 0.69 -6.69
N PHE A 32 7.51 0.18 -7.81
CA PHE A 32 6.71 -0.47 -8.84
C PHE A 32 6.01 -1.71 -8.28
N LEU A 33 6.75 -2.59 -7.59
CA LEU A 33 6.19 -3.81 -7.01
C LEU A 33 5.14 -3.51 -5.93
N GLY A 34 5.42 -2.59 -5.01
CA GLY A 34 4.48 -2.24 -3.95
C GLY A 34 3.17 -1.72 -4.51
N ASN A 35 3.23 -0.74 -5.41
CA ASN A 35 2.05 -0.17 -6.06
C ASN A 35 1.33 -1.20 -6.95
N PHE A 36 2.06 -2.07 -7.66
CA PHE A 36 1.49 -3.17 -8.42
C PHE A 36 0.67 -4.11 -7.54
N ILE A 37 1.22 -4.55 -6.40
CA ILE A 37 0.53 -5.45 -5.46
C ILE A 37 -0.74 -4.81 -4.90
N GLU A 38 -0.71 -3.51 -4.57
CA GLU A 38 -1.88 -2.78 -4.10
C GLU A 38 -3.02 -2.81 -5.12
N TRP A 39 -2.72 -2.46 -6.38
CA TRP A 39 -3.74 -2.40 -7.42
C TRP A 39 -4.19 -3.77 -7.92
N PHE A 40 -3.29 -4.76 -7.88
CA PHE A 40 -3.64 -6.16 -8.09
C PHE A 40 -4.65 -6.66 -7.03
N ASP A 41 -4.43 -6.32 -5.75
CA ASP A 41 -5.35 -6.68 -4.67
C ASP A 41 -6.73 -6.02 -4.86
N TYR A 42 -6.78 -4.76 -5.30
CA TYR A 42 -8.05 -4.08 -5.57
C TYR A 42 -8.82 -4.70 -6.74
N ALA A 43 -8.13 -5.04 -7.81
CA ALA A 43 -8.73 -5.73 -8.93
C ALA A 43 -9.23 -7.12 -8.50
N SER A 44 -8.39 -7.92 -7.86
CA SER A 44 -8.74 -9.26 -7.35
C SER A 44 -9.94 -9.22 -6.41
N TYR A 45 -10.00 -8.24 -5.49
CA TYR A 45 -11.16 -8.06 -4.61
C TYR A 45 -12.44 -7.76 -5.39
N SER A 46 -12.33 -6.91 -6.42
CA SER A 46 -13.48 -6.57 -7.27
C SER A 46 -14.00 -7.78 -8.05
N TYR A 47 -13.11 -8.58 -8.64
CA TYR A 47 -13.48 -9.80 -9.35
C TYR A 47 -14.03 -10.89 -8.42
N LEU A 48 -13.48 -11.01 -7.23
CA LEU A 48 -13.90 -11.97 -6.22
C LEU A 48 -15.05 -11.46 -5.35
N ALA A 49 -15.57 -10.27 -5.59
CA ALA A 49 -16.61 -9.65 -4.76
C ALA A 49 -17.82 -10.57 -4.54
N THR A 50 -18.26 -11.29 -5.57
CA THR A 50 -19.37 -12.24 -5.46
C THR A 50 -19.03 -13.43 -4.54
N VAL A 51 -17.80 -13.94 -4.62
CA VAL A 51 -17.34 -15.05 -3.76
C VAL A 51 -17.21 -14.56 -2.31
N ILE A 52 -16.63 -13.37 -2.11
CA ILE A 52 -16.52 -12.74 -0.79
C ILE A 52 -17.89 -12.50 -0.20
N ALA A 53 -18.86 -12.06 -1.01
CA ALA A 53 -20.25 -11.88 -0.60
C ALA A 53 -20.85 -13.19 -0.06
N LEU A 54 -20.66 -14.30 -0.74
CA LEU A 54 -21.18 -15.61 -0.31
C LEU A 54 -20.53 -16.11 0.99
N VAL A 55 -19.27 -15.82 1.21
CA VAL A 55 -18.53 -16.30 2.39
C VAL A 55 -18.76 -15.42 3.61
N PHE A 56 -18.80 -14.09 3.44
CA PHE A 56 -18.85 -13.14 4.56
C PHE A 56 -20.22 -12.50 4.77
N PHE A 57 -21.08 -12.46 3.76
CA PHE A 57 -22.41 -11.85 3.80
C PHE A 57 -23.49 -12.80 3.25
N PRO A 58 -23.66 -14.02 3.82
CA PRO A 58 -24.67 -14.94 3.33
C PRO A 58 -26.06 -14.34 3.58
N GLY A 59 -26.79 -14.07 2.52
CA GLY A 59 -28.14 -13.55 2.53
C GLY A 59 -28.98 -14.17 1.42
N GLU A 60 -30.30 -14.05 1.49
CA GLU A 60 -31.23 -14.55 0.46
C GLU A 60 -31.05 -13.78 -0.86
N ASP A 61 -30.76 -12.47 -0.77
CA ASP A 61 -30.53 -11.61 -1.92
C ASP A 61 -29.02 -11.46 -2.20
N LYS A 62 -28.58 -12.09 -3.28
CA LYS A 62 -27.18 -12.04 -3.75
C LYS A 62 -26.73 -10.62 -4.10
N MET A 63 -27.64 -9.79 -4.60
CA MET A 63 -27.32 -8.41 -4.98
C MET A 63 -27.00 -7.57 -3.73
N VAL A 64 -27.80 -7.70 -2.68
CA VAL A 64 -27.57 -7.03 -1.38
C VAL A 64 -26.23 -7.49 -0.77
N SER A 65 -25.94 -8.78 -0.78
CA SER A 65 -24.67 -9.34 -0.26
C SER A 65 -23.47 -8.78 -1.01
N THR A 66 -23.56 -8.67 -2.33
CA THR A 66 -22.49 -8.07 -3.17
C THR A 66 -22.36 -6.58 -2.89
N MET A 67 -23.45 -5.84 -2.73
CA MET A 67 -23.41 -4.43 -2.36
C MET A 67 -22.76 -4.22 -0.98
N MET A 68 -23.02 -5.09 0.00
CA MET A 68 -22.34 -5.04 1.30
C MET A 68 -20.83 -5.26 1.18
N THR A 69 -20.40 -6.16 0.30
CA THR A 69 -18.98 -6.39 0.02
C THR A 69 -18.30 -5.14 -0.55
N PHE A 70 -18.93 -4.47 -1.50
CA PHE A 70 -18.44 -3.18 -2.00
C PHE A 70 -18.54 -2.05 -0.97
N GLY A 71 -19.55 -2.10 -0.09
CA GLY A 71 -19.69 -1.19 1.05
C GLY A 71 -18.49 -1.27 2.01
N VAL A 72 -18.02 -2.47 2.35
CA VAL A 72 -16.81 -2.69 3.14
C VAL A 72 -15.58 -2.06 2.46
N PHE A 73 -15.45 -2.25 1.15
CA PHE A 73 -14.38 -1.66 0.37
C PHE A 73 -14.43 -0.12 0.40
N ALA A 74 -15.60 0.46 0.17
CA ALA A 74 -15.80 1.91 0.19
C ALA A 74 -15.52 2.51 1.57
N LEU A 75 -15.98 1.87 2.66
CA LEU A 75 -15.71 2.31 4.03
C LEU A 75 -14.22 2.27 4.36
N ALA A 76 -13.50 1.25 3.87
CA ALA A 76 -12.06 1.17 4.05
C ALA A 76 -11.31 2.34 3.40
N PHE A 77 -11.80 2.86 2.27
CA PHE A 77 -11.20 4.03 1.61
C PHE A 77 -11.29 5.31 2.45
N LEU A 78 -12.30 5.45 3.32
CA LEU A 78 -12.44 6.62 4.19
C LEU A 78 -11.28 6.76 5.19
N VAL A 79 -10.56 5.68 5.45
CA VAL A 79 -9.40 5.68 6.36
C VAL A 79 -8.11 6.17 5.66
N ARG A 80 -8.07 6.20 4.33
CA ARG A 80 -6.88 6.62 3.55
C ARG A 80 -6.36 8.02 3.90
N PRO A 81 -7.19 9.06 4.03
CA PRO A 81 -6.68 10.39 4.40
C PRO A 81 -5.97 10.40 5.75
N LEU A 82 -6.49 9.63 6.73
CA LEU A 82 -5.87 9.49 8.05
C LEU A 82 -4.50 8.80 7.94
N GLY A 83 -4.43 7.73 7.15
CA GLY A 83 -3.18 7.03 6.87
C GLY A 83 -2.16 7.92 6.16
N ALA A 84 -2.58 8.73 5.17
CA ALA A 84 -1.69 9.63 4.45
C ALA A 84 -1.05 10.67 5.39
N ILE A 85 -1.83 11.27 6.29
CA ILE A 85 -1.33 12.21 7.30
C ILE A 85 -0.35 11.51 8.25
N PHE A 86 -0.70 10.31 8.72
CA PHE A 86 0.13 9.54 9.65
C PHE A 86 1.47 9.15 9.01
N TRP A 87 1.44 8.52 7.84
CA TRP A 87 2.65 8.04 7.16
C TRP A 87 3.50 9.20 6.62
N GLY A 88 2.89 10.32 6.19
CA GLY A 88 3.60 11.53 5.83
C GLY A 88 4.43 12.05 7.00
N ASN A 89 3.80 12.27 8.15
CA ASN A 89 4.47 12.74 9.37
C ASN A 89 5.54 11.75 9.88
N MET A 90 5.28 10.45 9.81
CA MET A 90 6.26 9.42 10.18
C MET A 90 7.43 9.36 9.21
N GLY A 91 7.18 9.54 7.91
CA GLY A 91 8.21 9.63 6.88
C GLY A 91 9.17 10.80 7.10
N ASP A 92 8.62 11.95 7.49
CA ASP A 92 9.43 13.14 7.80
C ASP A 92 10.23 13.00 9.11
N LYS A 93 9.67 12.33 10.13
CA LYS A 93 10.32 12.15 11.45
C LYS A 93 11.32 11.00 11.50
N LYS A 94 10.98 9.83 10.96
CA LYS A 94 11.77 8.60 11.04
C LYS A 94 12.47 8.22 9.73
N GLY A 95 12.23 8.98 8.69
CA GLY A 95 12.77 8.73 7.35
C GLY A 95 11.79 7.95 6.46
N ARG A 96 11.73 8.35 5.20
CA ARG A 96 10.79 7.82 4.18
C ARG A 96 10.96 6.33 3.94
N LYS A 97 12.21 5.83 3.94
CA LYS A 97 12.50 4.40 3.78
C LYS A 97 11.87 3.55 4.89
N TRP A 98 11.96 4.02 6.14
CA TRP A 98 11.39 3.32 7.29
C TRP A 98 9.85 3.28 7.20
N ALA A 99 9.23 4.44 6.94
CA ALA A 99 7.78 4.53 6.82
C ALA A 99 7.24 3.62 5.70
N LEU A 100 7.89 3.63 4.53
CA LEU A 100 7.52 2.79 3.39
C LEU A 100 7.68 1.29 3.72
N SER A 101 8.75 0.88 4.38
CA SER A 101 8.95 -0.53 4.75
C SER A 101 7.89 -1.04 5.72
N ILE A 102 7.53 -0.25 6.73
CA ILE A 102 6.50 -0.65 7.69
C ILE A 102 5.11 -0.63 7.06
N SER A 103 4.78 0.34 6.20
CA SER A 103 3.50 0.36 5.51
C SER A 103 3.31 -0.87 4.62
N ILE A 104 4.32 -1.29 3.87
CA ILE A 104 4.29 -2.50 3.04
C ILE A 104 4.11 -3.75 3.91
N LEU A 105 4.83 -3.86 5.03
CA LEU A 105 4.69 -4.99 5.94
C LEU A 105 3.28 -5.08 6.55
N MET A 106 2.72 -3.95 6.97
CA MET A 106 1.35 -3.89 7.49
C MET A 106 0.32 -4.26 6.42
N MET A 107 0.48 -3.75 5.20
CA MET A 107 -0.40 -4.08 4.09
C MET A 107 -0.35 -5.58 3.76
N SER A 108 0.85 -6.14 3.62
CA SER A 108 1.04 -7.57 3.34
C SER A 108 0.51 -8.45 4.47
N GLY A 109 0.72 -8.07 5.71
CA GLY A 109 0.17 -8.75 6.88
C GLY A 109 -1.35 -8.74 6.90
N ALA A 110 -1.97 -7.60 6.62
CA ALA A 110 -3.43 -7.48 6.54
C ALA A 110 -4.01 -8.34 5.39
N THR A 111 -3.36 -8.33 4.22
CA THR A 111 -3.76 -9.17 3.07
C THR A 111 -3.68 -10.66 3.43
N PHE A 112 -2.59 -11.08 4.07
CA PHE A 112 -2.44 -12.46 4.55
C PHE A 112 -3.54 -12.85 5.54
N LEU A 113 -3.83 -11.99 6.51
CA LEU A 113 -4.87 -12.22 7.52
C LEU A 113 -6.25 -12.29 6.88
N ILE A 114 -6.57 -11.48 5.87
CA ILE A 114 -7.82 -11.58 5.11
C ILE A 114 -8.00 -12.97 4.51
N GLY A 115 -6.92 -13.54 3.94
CA GLY A 115 -6.94 -14.90 3.40
C GLY A 115 -7.13 -16.00 4.45
N CYS A 116 -6.80 -15.73 5.70
CA CYS A 116 -6.96 -16.66 6.82
C CYS A 116 -8.28 -16.48 7.59
N LEU A 117 -9.10 -15.46 7.26
CA LEU A 117 -10.34 -15.18 7.99
C LEU A 117 -11.35 -16.32 7.84
N PRO A 118 -11.92 -16.81 8.97
CA PRO A 118 -13.05 -17.72 8.90
C PRO A 118 -14.29 -17.00 8.35
N GLY A 119 -15.06 -17.72 7.54
CA GLY A 119 -16.29 -17.20 6.96
C GLY A 119 -17.43 -17.04 7.98
N TYR A 120 -18.53 -16.46 7.53
CA TYR A 120 -19.72 -16.23 8.35
C TYR A 120 -20.26 -17.51 9.02
N ALA A 121 -20.17 -18.65 8.35
CA ALA A 121 -20.62 -19.93 8.89
C ALA A 121 -19.92 -20.35 10.19
N VAL A 122 -18.71 -19.84 10.45
CA VAL A 122 -17.89 -20.20 11.63
C VAL A 122 -18.07 -19.19 12.77
N ILE A 123 -17.99 -17.88 12.46
CA ILE A 123 -17.97 -16.81 13.47
C ILE A 123 -19.11 -15.80 13.32
N GLY A 124 -20.10 -16.08 12.47
CA GLY A 124 -21.27 -15.23 12.29
C GLY A 124 -20.91 -13.80 11.90
N VAL A 125 -21.57 -12.83 12.55
CA VAL A 125 -21.37 -11.38 12.31
C VAL A 125 -19.91 -10.91 12.55
N GLY A 126 -19.13 -11.68 13.27
CA GLY A 126 -17.70 -11.39 13.46
C GLY A 126 -16.90 -11.43 12.15
N ALA A 127 -17.30 -12.26 11.18
CA ALA A 127 -16.60 -12.38 9.90
C ALA A 127 -16.60 -11.09 9.07
N PRO A 128 -17.76 -10.44 8.80
CA PRO A 128 -17.79 -9.15 8.12
C PRO A 128 -17.06 -8.04 8.87
N LEU A 129 -17.15 -8.01 10.20
CA LEU A 129 -16.47 -7.01 11.01
C LEU A 129 -14.96 -7.15 10.95
N LEU A 130 -14.43 -8.37 11.03
CA LEU A 130 -13.01 -8.63 10.88
C LEU A 130 -12.53 -8.31 9.46
N LEU A 131 -13.31 -8.65 8.44
CA LEU A 131 -13.01 -8.28 7.06
C LEU A 131 -12.90 -6.76 6.90
N LEU A 132 -13.87 -6.00 7.43
CA LEU A 132 -13.86 -4.54 7.43
C LEU A 132 -12.60 -4.01 8.14
N LEU A 133 -12.31 -4.51 9.35
CA LEU A 133 -11.15 -4.09 10.12
C LEU A 133 -9.83 -4.31 9.35
N MET A 134 -9.65 -5.50 8.77
CA MET A 134 -8.44 -5.81 7.99
C MET A 134 -8.35 -4.94 6.73
N ARG A 135 -9.46 -4.67 6.07
CA ARG A 135 -9.52 -3.75 4.91
C ARG A 135 -9.19 -2.31 5.30
N MET A 136 -9.64 -1.85 6.48
CA MET A 136 -9.26 -0.53 7.00
C MET A 136 -7.76 -0.45 7.29
N VAL A 137 -7.18 -1.47 7.92
CA VAL A 137 -5.73 -1.55 8.18
C VAL A 137 -4.94 -1.55 6.87
N GLN A 138 -5.39 -2.31 5.87
CA GLN A 138 -4.78 -2.37 4.54
C GLN A 138 -4.82 -1.01 3.85
N SER A 139 -5.98 -0.34 3.79
CA SER A 139 -6.16 0.98 3.20
C SER A 139 -5.37 2.08 3.92
N PHE A 140 -5.31 2.01 5.26
CA PHE A 140 -4.48 2.90 6.07
C PHE A 140 -3.00 2.76 5.71
N SER A 141 -2.53 1.53 5.56
CA SER A 141 -1.12 1.25 5.23
C SER A 141 -0.77 1.69 3.81
N ALA A 142 -1.61 1.36 2.84
CA ALA A 142 -1.41 1.67 1.42
C ALA A 142 -1.39 3.18 1.13
N SER A 143 -2.06 4.01 1.96
CA SER A 143 -2.20 5.44 1.71
C SER A 143 -0.88 6.23 1.70
N GLY A 144 0.15 5.74 2.40
CA GLY A 144 1.48 6.37 2.43
C GLY A 144 2.39 5.97 1.27
N GLU A 145 2.05 4.89 0.58
CA GLU A 145 2.94 4.28 -0.40
C GLU A 145 3.00 5.07 -1.71
N TYR A 146 1.85 5.40 -2.30
CA TYR A 146 1.79 6.05 -3.60
C TYR A 146 2.48 7.42 -3.62
N ALA A 147 2.13 8.31 -2.67
CA ALA A 147 2.72 9.63 -2.58
C ALA A 147 4.20 9.58 -2.18
N GLY A 148 4.54 8.68 -1.23
CA GLY A 148 5.91 8.45 -0.78
C GLY A 148 6.80 7.91 -1.90
N ALA A 149 6.31 6.95 -2.68
CA ALA A 149 7.02 6.36 -3.82
C ALA A 149 7.30 7.40 -4.91
N ALA A 150 6.30 8.17 -5.32
CA ALA A 150 6.45 9.19 -6.35
C ALA A 150 7.47 10.28 -5.95
N THR A 151 7.39 10.75 -4.70
CA THR A 151 8.32 11.75 -4.16
C THR A 151 9.75 11.18 -4.07
N PHE A 152 9.89 9.96 -3.58
CA PHE A 152 11.19 9.31 -3.43
C PHE A 152 11.85 9.06 -4.79
N ILE A 153 11.11 8.59 -5.79
CA ILE A 153 11.60 8.45 -7.17
C ILE A 153 12.01 9.80 -7.74
N ALA A 154 11.21 10.87 -7.52
CA ALA A 154 11.51 12.20 -8.03
C ALA A 154 12.81 12.78 -7.42
N GLU A 155 13.08 12.52 -6.14
CA GLU A 155 14.30 12.98 -5.46
C GLU A 155 15.57 12.32 -6.02
N TYR A 156 15.51 11.01 -6.28
CA TYR A 156 16.66 10.23 -6.76
C TYR A 156 16.82 10.24 -8.29
N SER A 157 15.83 10.73 -9.03
CA SER A 157 15.88 10.70 -10.49
C SER A 157 16.70 11.86 -11.07
N PRO A 158 17.48 11.63 -12.14
CA PRO A 158 18.16 12.68 -12.89
C PRO A 158 17.15 13.72 -13.41
N LYS A 159 17.50 15.01 -13.33
CA LYS A 159 16.61 16.12 -13.71
C LYS A 159 15.96 15.96 -15.09
N ASN A 160 16.71 15.41 -16.06
CA ASN A 160 16.25 15.25 -17.44
C ASN A 160 15.35 14.02 -17.66
N HIS A 161 15.25 13.08 -16.71
CA HIS A 161 14.49 11.84 -16.84
C HIS A 161 13.47 11.61 -15.71
N ARG A 162 13.23 12.63 -14.88
CA ARG A 162 12.28 12.53 -13.76
C ARG A 162 10.90 12.07 -14.18
N GLY A 163 10.36 12.63 -15.27
CA GLY A 163 9.05 12.26 -15.80
C GLY A 163 8.98 10.78 -16.16
N PHE A 164 10.02 10.25 -16.80
CA PHE A 164 10.08 8.84 -17.15
C PHE A 164 10.08 7.92 -15.92
N TYR A 165 10.91 8.19 -14.93
CA TYR A 165 10.96 7.37 -13.73
C TYR A 165 9.69 7.49 -12.88
N CYS A 166 9.11 8.68 -12.76
CA CYS A 166 7.85 8.87 -12.05
C CYS A 166 6.66 8.21 -12.76
N SER A 167 6.69 8.07 -14.09
CA SER A 167 5.63 7.39 -14.84
C SER A 167 5.59 5.86 -14.61
N MET A 168 6.64 5.28 -14.01
CA MET A 168 6.64 3.87 -13.63
C MET A 168 5.59 3.57 -12.55
N VAL A 169 5.25 4.54 -11.68
CA VAL A 169 4.23 4.35 -10.65
C VAL A 169 2.84 4.18 -11.28
N PRO A 170 2.31 5.12 -12.11
CA PRO A 170 1.04 4.88 -12.77
C PRO A 170 1.06 3.71 -13.76
N ALA A 171 2.21 3.38 -14.35
CA ALA A 171 2.34 2.18 -15.19
C ALA A 171 2.13 0.90 -14.36
N SER A 172 2.68 0.81 -13.15
CA SER A 172 2.46 -0.33 -12.26
C SER A 172 1.00 -0.46 -11.83
N THR A 173 0.28 0.65 -11.65
CA THR A 173 -1.17 0.67 -11.42
C THR A 173 -1.93 -0.01 -12.56
N ALA A 174 -1.63 0.40 -13.79
CA ALA A 174 -2.30 -0.17 -14.97
C ALA A 174 -2.03 -1.67 -15.11
N VAL A 175 -0.78 -2.10 -14.90
CA VAL A 175 -0.41 -3.52 -14.94
C VAL A 175 -1.09 -4.29 -13.81
N GLY A 176 -1.14 -3.74 -12.59
CA GLY A 176 -1.83 -4.34 -11.44
C GLY A 176 -3.31 -4.59 -11.71
N LEU A 177 -4.01 -3.60 -12.27
CA LEU A 177 -5.43 -3.71 -12.64
C LEU A 177 -5.69 -4.70 -13.78
N LEU A 178 -4.75 -4.84 -14.74
CA LEU A 178 -4.91 -5.74 -15.88
C LEU A 178 -4.65 -7.21 -15.52
N VAL A 179 -3.79 -7.46 -14.55
CA VAL A 179 -3.38 -8.83 -14.16
C VAL A 179 -4.24 -9.37 -13.01
N GLY A 180 -4.79 -8.52 -12.15
CA GLY A 180 -5.69 -8.88 -11.04
C GLY A 180 -7.10 -9.12 -11.48
#